data_60d4f4c55f52ae99661ec43c8b9f1655
#
_entry.id   60d4f4c55f52ae99661ec43c8b9f1655
#
_cell.length_a   1.000
_cell.length_b   1.000
_cell.length_c   1.000
_cell.angle_alpha   90.00
_cell.angle_beta   90.00
_cell.angle_gamma   90.00
#
_symmetry.space_group_name_H-M   'P 1'
#
loop_
_entity.id
_entity.type
_entity.pdbx_description
1 polymer ?
#
loop_
_entity_poly.entity_id
_entity_poly.type
_entity_poly.pdbx_seq_one_letter_code
_entity_poly.pdbx_strand_id
1 'polypeptide(L)'
;MIAVVQKENFKEEKVTEKFSIISNRISDYRLKPRDYAVYCCLVKHSDKNGVCFPSRRLIAEECCIDKKTVDAAIISLEKAGLVKKKKRRRQDGSNTSKAYTVKLFR
;
A
#
# COMPACT_ATOMS: atom_id res chain seq x y z
N MET A 1 8.35 -3.47 -16.22
CA MET A 1 9.07 -4.54 -16.91
C MET A 1 8.94 -5.84 -16.14
N ILE A 2 8.65 -6.89 -16.82
CA ILE A 2 8.48 -8.19 -16.18
C ILE A 2 9.84 -8.88 -16.08
N ALA A 3 10.19 -9.34 -14.88
CA ALA A 3 11.40 -10.12 -14.71
C ALA A 3 11.26 -11.45 -15.45
N VAL A 4 12.27 -11.80 -16.23
CA VAL A 4 12.28 -13.07 -16.93
C VAL A 4 12.67 -14.17 -15.94
N VAL A 5 11.79 -15.12 -15.75
CA VAL A 5 12.03 -16.28 -14.90
C VAL A 5 12.35 -17.45 -15.79
N GLN A 6 13.46 -18.13 -15.51
CA GLN A 6 13.85 -19.31 -16.28
C GLN A 6 12.92 -20.46 -15.93
N LYS A 7 12.28 -21.03 -16.94
CA LYS A 7 11.29 -22.09 -16.73
C LYS A 7 11.86 -23.34 -16.08
N GLU A 8 13.09 -23.67 -16.37
CA GLU A 8 13.74 -24.86 -15.81
C GLU A 8 13.94 -24.77 -14.30
N ASN A 9 13.93 -23.56 -13.74
CA ASN A 9 14.08 -23.32 -12.30
C ASN A 9 12.78 -22.87 -11.65
N PHE A 10 11.72 -22.76 -12.44
CA PHE A 10 10.46 -22.24 -11.96
C PHE A 10 9.39 -23.32 -11.97
N LYS A 11 8.94 -23.68 -10.78
CA LYS A 11 7.80 -24.60 -10.66
C LYS A 11 6.52 -23.78 -10.75
N GLU A 12 5.65 -24.18 -11.66
CA GLU A 12 4.32 -23.58 -11.69
C GLU A 12 3.57 -23.98 -10.44
N GLU A 13 3.29 -23.00 -9.60
CA GLU A 13 2.44 -23.19 -8.43
C GLU A 13 1.03 -22.73 -8.77
N LYS A 14 0.06 -23.46 -8.28
CA LYS A 14 -1.31 -22.97 -8.36
C LYS A 14 -1.41 -21.70 -7.56
N VAL A 15 -2.01 -20.67 -8.13
CA VAL A 15 -2.21 -19.41 -7.45
C VAL A 15 -3.31 -19.61 -6.41
N THR A 16 -2.89 -20.02 -5.20
CA THR A 16 -3.79 -20.15 -4.05
C THR A 16 -3.70 -18.95 -3.14
N GLU A 17 -2.67 -18.13 -3.32
CA GLU A 17 -2.45 -16.94 -2.51
C GLU A 17 -3.21 -15.74 -3.07
N LYS A 18 -3.58 -14.84 -2.18
CA LYS A 18 -4.16 -13.57 -2.59
C LYS A 18 -3.10 -12.71 -3.26
N PHE A 19 -3.51 -11.99 -4.28
CA PHE A 19 -2.63 -11.04 -4.95
C PHE A 19 -3.37 -9.73 -5.17
N SER A 20 -2.60 -8.68 -5.37
CA SER A 20 -3.14 -7.35 -5.62
C SER A 20 -2.82 -6.92 -7.04
N ILE A 21 -3.73 -6.16 -7.64
CA ILE A 21 -3.55 -5.61 -8.98
C ILE A 21 -3.24 -4.13 -8.83
N ILE A 22 -2.12 -3.71 -9.39
CA ILE A 22 -1.70 -2.31 -9.42
C ILE A 22 -1.82 -1.82 -10.85
N SER A 23 -2.57 -0.73 -11.05
CA SER A 23 -2.70 -0.14 -12.37
C SER A 23 -1.38 0.44 -12.86
N ASN A 24 -1.08 0.26 -14.15
CA ASN A 24 0.09 0.88 -14.76
C ASN A 24 0.02 2.41 -14.73
N ARG A 25 -1.15 3.00 -14.55
CA ARG A 25 -1.31 4.45 -14.43
C ARG A 25 -0.55 5.05 -13.26
N ILE A 26 -0.20 4.24 -12.26
CA ILE A 26 0.56 4.71 -11.11
C ILE A 26 1.94 5.26 -11.53
N SER A 27 2.52 4.75 -12.61
CA SER A 27 3.81 5.23 -13.11
C SER A 27 3.77 6.67 -13.58
N ASP A 28 2.59 7.18 -13.96
CA ASP A 28 2.43 8.58 -14.38
C ASP A 28 2.62 9.55 -13.22
N TYR A 29 2.50 9.09 -12.00
CA TYR A 29 2.68 9.92 -10.81
C TYR A 29 4.13 10.13 -10.42
N ARG A 30 5.05 9.37 -11.00
CA ARG A 30 6.50 9.47 -10.76
C ARG A 30 6.86 9.49 -9.28
N LEU A 31 6.33 8.52 -8.56
CA LEU A 31 6.55 8.41 -7.12
C LEU A 31 7.99 8.00 -6.80
N LYS A 32 8.49 8.48 -5.67
CA LYS A 32 9.75 7.98 -5.12
C LYS A 32 9.57 6.50 -4.74
N PRO A 33 10.67 5.71 -4.76
CA PRO A 33 10.57 4.28 -4.43
C PRO A 33 9.87 4.00 -3.09
N ARG A 34 10.17 4.77 -2.05
CA ARG A 34 9.53 4.59 -0.74
C ARG A 34 8.02 4.83 -0.81
N ASP A 35 7.60 5.85 -1.56
CA ASP A 35 6.19 6.20 -1.70
C ASP A 35 5.45 5.12 -2.49
N TYR A 36 6.10 4.60 -3.52
CA TYR A 36 5.56 3.52 -4.31
C TYR A 36 5.37 2.26 -3.47
N ALA A 37 6.39 1.92 -2.66
CA ALA A 37 6.31 0.75 -1.77
C ALA A 37 5.15 0.88 -0.77
N VAL A 38 4.99 2.05 -0.17
CA VAL A 38 3.90 2.30 0.77
C VAL A 38 2.54 2.24 0.06
N TYR A 39 2.43 2.81 -1.14
CA TYR A 39 1.21 2.71 -1.93
C TYR A 39 0.84 1.25 -2.19
N CYS A 40 1.79 0.43 -2.62
CA CYS A 40 1.56 -1.00 -2.86
C CYS A 40 1.14 -1.74 -1.59
N CYS A 41 1.75 -1.41 -0.47
CA CYS A 41 1.39 -1.99 0.82
C CYS A 41 -0.07 -1.66 1.18
N LEU A 42 -0.48 -0.42 1.00
CA LEU A 42 -1.85 0.00 1.27
C LEU A 42 -2.85 -0.68 0.33
N VAL A 43 -2.52 -0.81 -0.95
CA VAL A 43 -3.38 -1.53 -1.90
C VAL A 43 -3.54 -2.98 -1.47
N LYS A 44 -2.45 -3.62 -1.05
CA LYS A 44 -2.47 -5.02 -0.58
C LYS A 44 -3.45 -5.21 0.58
N HIS A 45 -3.52 -4.26 1.49
CA HIS A 45 -4.37 -4.34 2.68
C HIS A 45 -5.76 -3.76 2.47
N SER A 46 -6.03 -3.16 1.31
CA SER A 46 -7.31 -2.50 1.06
C SER A 46 -8.39 -3.51 0.67
N ASP A 47 -9.63 -3.13 0.95
CA ASP A 47 -10.80 -3.84 0.44
C ASP A 47 -11.14 -3.36 -0.98
N LYS A 48 -12.27 -3.83 -1.51
CA LYS A 48 -12.72 -3.46 -2.86
C LYS A 48 -12.96 -1.96 -3.03
N ASN A 49 -13.16 -1.24 -1.94
CA ASN A 49 -13.39 0.19 -1.94
C ASN A 49 -12.10 0.99 -1.72
N GLY A 50 -10.98 0.30 -1.56
CA GLY A 50 -9.69 0.94 -1.32
C GLY A 50 -9.46 1.33 0.13
N VAL A 51 -10.28 0.84 1.06
CA VAL A 51 -10.17 1.19 2.48
C VAL A 51 -9.31 0.15 3.20
N CYS A 52 -8.38 0.62 4.01
CA CYS A 52 -7.51 -0.27 4.81
C CYS A 52 -7.15 0.39 6.15
N PHE A 53 -6.70 -0.45 7.08
CA PHE A 53 -6.43 -0.02 8.45
C PHE A 53 -5.07 -0.52 8.97
N PRO A 54 -4.01 -0.58 8.17
CA PRO A 54 -2.73 -1.08 8.66
C PRO A 54 -2.12 -0.10 9.66
N SER A 55 -1.43 -0.62 10.68
CA SER A 55 -0.69 0.23 11.60
C SER A 55 0.56 0.77 10.91
N ARG A 56 1.09 1.89 11.43
CA ARG A 56 2.38 2.42 10.95
C ARG A 56 3.48 1.38 11.07
N ARG A 57 3.46 0.63 12.17
CA ARG A 57 4.43 -0.42 12.40
C ARG A 57 4.38 -1.50 11.33
N LEU A 58 3.17 -1.94 10.98
CA LEU A 58 2.99 -2.95 9.94
C LEU A 58 3.51 -2.46 8.59
N ILE A 59 3.16 -1.22 8.22
CA ILE A 59 3.64 -0.63 6.97
C ILE A 59 5.17 -0.56 6.97
N ALA A 60 5.75 -0.10 8.07
CA ALA A 60 7.20 0.01 8.19
C ALA A 60 7.88 -1.34 8.04
N GLU A 61 7.34 -2.38 8.69
CA GLU A 61 7.90 -3.74 8.61
C GLU A 61 7.80 -4.29 7.18
N GLU A 62 6.65 -4.16 6.55
CA GLU A 62 6.45 -4.71 5.19
C GLU A 62 7.27 -3.96 4.13
N CYS A 63 7.45 -2.67 4.30
CA CYS A 63 8.22 -1.86 3.35
C CYS A 63 9.70 -1.77 3.69
N CYS A 64 10.12 -2.35 4.82
CA CYS A 64 11.52 -2.30 5.29
C CYS A 64 12.03 -0.88 5.46
N ILE A 65 11.21 -0.02 6.03
CA ILE A 65 11.54 1.39 6.30
C ILE A 65 11.14 1.72 7.74
N ASP A 66 11.60 2.86 8.24
CA ASP A 66 11.22 3.28 9.59
C ASP A 66 9.87 4.02 9.58
N LYS A 67 9.32 4.23 10.77
CA LYS A 67 8.00 4.87 10.90
C LYS A 67 8.01 6.32 10.41
N LYS A 68 9.11 7.04 10.59
CA LYS A 68 9.22 8.42 10.08
C LYS A 68 9.16 8.44 8.55
N THR A 69 9.78 7.47 7.91
CA THR A 69 9.75 7.33 6.46
C THR A 69 8.34 6.98 5.99
N VAL A 70 7.62 6.13 6.75
CA VAL A 70 6.21 5.84 6.47
C VAL A 70 5.39 7.12 6.50
N ASP A 71 5.56 7.95 7.54
CA ASP A 71 4.81 9.21 7.66
C ASP A 71 5.09 10.14 6.48
N ALA A 72 6.36 10.27 6.09
CA ALA A 72 6.75 11.10 4.96
C ALA A 72 6.14 10.58 3.65
N ALA A 73 6.14 9.27 3.46
CA ALA A 73 5.56 8.65 2.28
C ALA A 73 4.05 8.88 2.21
N ILE A 74 3.34 8.73 3.33
CA ILE A 74 1.89 8.99 3.40
C ILE A 74 1.58 10.44 3.04
N ILE A 75 2.36 11.38 3.56
CA ILE A 75 2.17 12.81 3.23
C ILE A 75 2.35 13.04 1.73
N SER A 76 3.39 12.44 1.14
CA SER A 76 3.63 12.56 -0.30
C SER A 76 2.49 11.97 -1.11
N LEU A 77 1.97 10.82 -0.70
CA LEU A 77 0.84 10.17 -1.37
C LEU A 77 -0.45 10.98 -1.23
N GLU A 78 -0.66 11.61 -0.08
CA GLU A 78 -1.80 12.50 0.10
C GLU A 78 -1.71 13.71 -0.84
N LYS A 79 -0.53 14.31 -0.96
CA LYS A 79 -0.30 15.44 -1.87
C LYS A 79 -0.53 15.05 -3.33
N ALA A 80 -0.19 13.83 -3.68
CA ALA A 80 -0.41 13.31 -5.04
C ALA A 80 -1.89 12.94 -5.29
N GLY A 81 -2.72 12.95 -4.26
CA GLY A 81 -4.13 12.58 -4.39
C GLY A 81 -4.38 11.08 -4.44
N LEU A 82 -3.40 10.27 -4.06
CA LEU A 82 -3.49 8.81 -4.12
C LEU A 82 -3.98 8.17 -2.82
N VAL A 83 -3.88 8.89 -1.71
CA VAL A 83 -4.26 8.39 -0.38
C VAL A 83 -4.99 9.48 0.37
N LYS A 84 -6.04 9.09 1.08
CA LYS A 84 -6.71 9.94 2.08
C LYS A 84 -6.61 9.25 3.41
N LYS A 85 -6.29 10.01 4.43
CA LYS A 85 -6.11 9.53 5.79
C LYS A 85 -7.26 10.03 6.65
N LYS A 86 -7.87 9.13 7.43
CA LYS A 86 -8.95 9.48 8.34
C LYS A 86 -8.68 8.89 9.70
N LYS A 87 -8.81 9.71 10.75
CA LYS A 87 -8.68 9.23 12.12
C LYS A 87 -9.91 8.44 12.49
N ARG A 88 -9.70 7.31 13.16
CA ARG A 88 -10.75 6.52 13.76
C ARG A 88 -10.76 6.78 15.27
N ARG A 89 -11.95 6.88 15.85
CA ARG A 89 -12.11 6.99 17.30
C ARG A 89 -12.90 5.80 17.82
N ARG A 90 -12.49 5.29 18.96
CA ARG A 90 -13.29 4.31 19.69
C ARG A 90 -14.45 5.03 20.38
N GLN A 91 -15.46 4.26 20.78
CA GLN A 91 -16.62 4.81 21.49
C GLN A 91 -16.24 5.48 22.80
N ASP A 92 -15.15 5.05 23.42
CA ASP A 92 -14.65 5.66 24.67
C ASP A 92 -13.83 6.94 24.43
N GLY A 93 -13.72 7.40 23.20
CA GLY A 93 -12.99 8.61 22.85
C GLY A 93 -11.51 8.41 22.56
N SER A 94 -10.97 7.19 22.77
CA SER A 94 -9.56 6.97 22.45
C SER A 94 -9.33 6.81 20.95
N ASN A 95 -8.13 7.19 20.47
CA ASN A 95 -7.76 7.06 19.08
C ASN A 95 -7.34 5.62 18.79
N THR A 96 -7.82 5.09 17.67
CA THR A 96 -7.36 3.81 17.14
C THR A 96 -6.46 4.04 15.93
N SER A 97 -6.09 2.96 15.23
CA SER A 97 -5.35 3.05 13.98
C SER A 97 -6.11 3.91 12.97
N LYS A 98 -5.36 4.69 12.19
CA LYS A 98 -5.93 5.51 11.14
C LYS A 98 -6.47 4.63 10.01
N ALA A 99 -7.56 5.08 9.43
CA ALA A 99 -8.07 4.49 8.19
C ALA A 99 -7.43 5.20 7.00
N TYR A 100 -7.04 4.43 6.00
CA TYR A 100 -6.50 4.97 4.76
C TYR A 100 -7.42 4.57 3.61
N THR A 101 -7.72 5.51 2.74
CA THR A 101 -8.42 5.24 1.50
C THR A 101 -7.45 5.44 0.36
N VAL A 102 -7.20 4.38 -0.39
CA VAL A 102 -6.24 4.35 -1.49
C VAL A 102 -6.99 4.51 -2.79
N LYS A 103 -6.49 5.34 -3.69
CA LYS A 103 -7.07 5.47 -5.02
C LYS A 103 -6.77 4.22 -5.84
N LEU A 104 -7.81 3.50 -6.16
CA LEU A 104 -7.75 2.34 -7.05
C LEU A 104 -8.20 2.78 -8.45
N PHE A 105 -7.40 2.51 -9.45
CA PHE A 105 -7.73 2.83 -10.84
C PHE A 105 -8.51 1.66 -11.43
N ARG A 106 -9.80 1.79 -11.52
CA ARG A 106 -10.67 0.76 -12.07
C ARG A 106 -11.45 1.27 -13.25
#